data_996ad15a5dbe4540f00d489fc95ae781
#
_entry.id   996ad15a5dbe4540f00d489fc95ae781
#
_cell.length_a   1.000
_cell.length_b   1.000
_cell.length_c   1.000
_cell.angle_alpha   90.00
_cell.angle_beta   90.00
_cell.angle_gamma   90.00
#
_symmetry.space_group_name_H-M   'P 1'
#
loop_
_entity.id
_entity.type
_entity.pdbx_description
1 polymer ?
#
loop_
_entity_poly.entity_id
_entity_poly.type
_entity_poly.pdbx_seq_one_letter_code
_entity_poly.pdbx_strand_id
1 'polypeptide(L)'
;MDLKKVMYALIAVVVLLAGTLAYIWWQKSSLVNELNLEKEELTSQMIALQNDYATLSSDYDMINSQLDSSREEVSQLIERIKKTEATNRSKMRQYEKELGTLRSIMRNYIVQIDSLNTLNKKLTADAA
;
A
#
# COMPACT_ATOMS: atom_id res chain seq x y z
N MET A 1 49.63 -38.57 3.03
CA MET A 1 48.81 -37.40 2.76
C MET A 1 49.49 -36.18 3.36
N ASP A 2 49.69 -35.17 2.58
CA ASP A 2 50.39 -33.98 3.01
C ASP A 2 49.44 -33.12 3.88
N LEU A 3 49.78 -32.88 5.13
CA LEU A 3 49.00 -32.09 6.07
C LEU A 3 48.68 -30.67 5.53
N LYS A 4 49.62 -30.11 4.79
CA LYS A 4 49.42 -28.79 4.15
C LYS A 4 48.30 -28.81 3.11
N LYS A 5 48.21 -29.86 2.29
CA LYS A 5 47.12 -30.00 1.30
C LYS A 5 45.75 -30.14 1.94
N VAL A 6 45.64 -30.89 3.03
CA VAL A 6 44.40 -31.03 3.81
C VAL A 6 44.01 -29.70 4.43
N MET A 7 44.96 -28.95 4.96
CA MET A 7 44.71 -27.64 5.55
C MET A 7 44.25 -26.64 4.53
N TYR A 8 44.86 -26.59 3.32
CA TYR A 8 44.42 -25.73 2.22
C TYR A 8 43.00 -26.09 1.73
N ALA A 9 42.68 -27.35 1.61
CA ALA A 9 41.35 -27.83 1.26
C ALA A 9 40.29 -27.39 2.27
N LEU A 10 40.57 -27.49 3.56
CA LEU A 10 39.69 -27.03 4.63
C LEU A 10 39.48 -25.52 4.59
N ILE A 11 40.53 -24.75 4.39
CA ILE A 11 40.44 -23.27 4.24
C ILE A 11 39.59 -22.91 3.04
N ALA A 12 39.76 -23.59 1.91
CA ALA A 12 38.94 -23.34 0.71
C ALA A 12 37.44 -23.60 0.94
N VAL A 13 37.11 -24.69 1.65
CA VAL A 13 35.74 -25.02 2.00
C VAL A 13 35.12 -23.96 2.92
N VAL A 14 35.86 -23.51 3.93
CA VAL A 14 35.41 -22.46 4.85
C VAL A 14 35.16 -21.15 4.13
N VAL A 15 36.04 -20.75 3.21
CA VAL A 15 35.89 -19.54 2.42
C VAL A 15 34.66 -19.61 1.51
N LEU A 16 34.41 -20.75 0.86
CA LEU A 16 33.24 -20.97 0.04
C LEU A 16 31.94 -20.88 0.85
N LEU A 17 31.90 -21.51 2.02
CA LEU A 17 30.75 -21.45 2.92
C LEU A 17 30.48 -20.03 3.40
N ALA A 18 31.51 -19.31 3.82
CA ALA A 18 31.41 -17.94 4.27
C ALA A 18 30.90 -17.01 3.13
N GLY A 19 31.42 -17.18 1.93
CA GLY A 19 30.97 -16.42 0.74
C GLY A 19 29.52 -16.70 0.39
N THR A 20 29.09 -17.96 0.46
CA THR A 20 27.69 -18.35 0.21
C THR A 20 26.75 -17.75 1.25
N LEU A 21 27.11 -17.80 2.52
CA LEU A 21 26.31 -17.20 3.60
C LEU A 21 26.21 -15.69 3.46
N ALA A 22 27.30 -15.02 3.14
CA ALA A 22 27.31 -13.57 2.91
C ALA A 22 26.44 -13.18 1.73
N TYR A 23 26.46 -13.95 0.64
CA TYR A 23 25.63 -13.73 -0.54
C TYR A 23 24.14 -13.90 -0.24
N ILE A 24 23.76 -14.96 0.47
CA ILE A 24 22.38 -15.21 0.89
C ILE A 24 21.89 -14.08 1.81
N TRP A 25 22.70 -13.66 2.75
CA TRP A 25 22.36 -12.59 3.67
C TRP A 25 22.16 -11.26 2.96
N TRP A 26 23.01 -10.94 1.98
CA TRP A 26 22.91 -9.76 1.16
C TRP A 26 21.61 -9.76 0.32
N GLN A 27 21.28 -10.89 -0.30
CA GLN A 27 20.04 -11.04 -1.05
C GLN A 27 18.80 -10.85 -0.16
N LYS A 28 18.78 -11.44 1.02
CA LYS A 28 17.67 -11.26 1.99
C LYS A 28 17.54 -9.81 2.42
N SER A 29 18.63 -9.15 2.72
CA SER A 29 18.65 -7.74 3.12
C SER A 29 18.12 -6.84 2.01
N SER A 30 18.52 -7.06 0.76
CA SER A 30 18.04 -6.34 -0.40
C SER A 30 16.54 -6.55 -0.62
N LEU A 31 16.06 -7.80 -0.51
CA LEU A 31 14.63 -8.13 -0.65
C LEU A 31 13.80 -7.47 0.45
N VAL A 32 14.25 -7.50 1.70
CA VAL A 32 13.55 -6.85 2.82
C VAL A 32 13.49 -5.34 2.61
N ASN A 33 14.55 -4.71 2.11
CA ASN A 33 14.55 -3.29 1.78
C ASN A 33 13.55 -2.95 0.67
N GLU A 34 13.48 -3.75 -0.40
CA GLU A 34 12.48 -3.57 -1.45
C GLU A 34 11.05 -3.70 -0.93
N LEU A 35 10.78 -4.71 -0.10
CA LEU A 35 9.47 -4.91 0.51
C LEU A 35 9.09 -3.77 1.46
N ASN A 36 10.04 -3.24 2.21
CA ASN A 36 9.81 -2.07 3.05
C ASN A 36 9.49 -0.83 2.24
N LEU A 37 10.17 -0.62 1.11
CA LEU A 37 9.87 0.48 0.18
C LEU A 37 8.48 0.33 -0.43
N GLU A 38 8.08 -0.88 -0.84
CA GLU A 38 6.74 -1.16 -1.33
C GLU A 38 5.67 -0.87 -0.28
N LYS A 39 5.92 -1.26 0.97
CA LYS A 39 5.03 -0.95 2.09
C LYS A 39 4.93 0.55 2.34
N GLU A 40 6.03 1.28 2.32
CA GLU A 40 6.04 2.73 2.47
C GLU A 40 5.27 3.41 1.34
N GLU A 41 5.45 2.98 0.11
CA GLU A 41 4.72 3.48 -1.05
C GLU A 41 3.23 3.22 -0.92
N LEU A 42 2.83 2.01 -0.54
CA LEU A 42 1.43 1.65 -0.31
C LEU A 42 0.82 2.51 0.80
N THR A 43 1.52 2.68 1.90
CA THR A 43 1.08 3.54 3.01
C THR A 43 0.93 4.99 2.56
N SER A 44 1.88 5.50 1.79
CA SER A 44 1.85 6.86 1.22
C SER A 44 0.65 7.04 0.30
N GLN A 45 0.36 6.08 -0.56
CA GLN A 45 -0.80 6.10 -1.45
C GLN A 45 -2.12 6.06 -0.66
N MET A 46 -2.17 5.29 0.42
CA MET A 46 -3.34 5.25 1.31
C MET A 46 -3.56 6.56 2.03
N ILE A 47 -2.49 7.21 2.50
CA ILE A 47 -2.58 8.53 3.14
C ILE A 47 -3.04 9.59 2.14
N ALA A 48 -2.54 9.55 0.91
CA ALA A 48 -3.02 10.43 -0.16
C ALA A 48 -4.51 10.22 -0.44
N LEU A 49 -4.96 8.97 -0.48
CA LEU A 49 -6.38 8.64 -0.63
C LEU A 49 -7.21 9.14 0.56
N GLN A 50 -6.71 9.01 1.77
CA GLN A 50 -7.34 9.54 2.98
C GLN A 50 -7.53 11.05 2.88
N ASN A 51 -6.51 11.78 2.43
CA ASN A 51 -6.57 13.22 2.22
C ASN A 51 -7.61 13.58 1.15
N ASP A 52 -7.66 12.82 0.05
CA ASP A 52 -8.63 13.04 -1.01
C ASP A 52 -10.06 12.82 -0.50
N TYR A 53 -10.31 11.77 0.28
CA TYR A 53 -11.61 11.58 0.92
C TYR A 53 -11.98 12.70 1.90
N ALA A 54 -11.00 13.23 2.62
CA ALA A 54 -11.22 14.32 3.57
C ALA A 54 -11.66 15.62 2.89
N THR A 55 -11.26 15.83 1.62
CA THR A 55 -11.64 17.00 0.85
C THR A 55 -13.00 16.86 0.16
N LEU A 56 -13.51 15.63 0.01
CA LEU A 56 -14.82 15.41 -0.59
C LEU A 56 -15.93 15.74 0.40
N SER A 57 -16.89 16.50 -0.06
CA SER A 57 -18.11 16.82 0.69
C SER A 57 -19.26 16.98 -0.26
N SER A 58 -20.47 16.78 0.24
CA SER A 58 -21.70 16.97 -0.52
C SER A 58 -22.76 17.61 0.38
N ASP A 59 -23.70 18.31 -0.23
CA ASP A 59 -24.86 18.85 0.47
C ASP A 59 -25.90 17.76 0.78
N TYR A 60 -25.69 16.54 0.29
CA TYR A 60 -26.60 15.42 0.48
C TYR A 60 -26.11 14.52 1.62
N ASP A 61 -26.93 14.39 2.65
CA ASP A 61 -26.60 13.65 3.87
C ASP A 61 -26.28 12.18 3.60
N MET A 62 -26.97 11.54 2.65
CA MET A 62 -26.73 10.14 2.31
C MET A 62 -25.32 9.94 1.75
N ILE A 63 -24.87 10.82 0.86
CA ILE A 63 -23.53 10.74 0.27
C ILE A 63 -22.48 11.03 1.33
N ASN A 64 -22.68 12.03 2.18
CA ASN A 64 -21.77 12.33 3.28
C ASN A 64 -21.65 11.18 4.27
N SER A 65 -22.75 10.49 4.60
CA SER A 65 -22.73 9.31 5.45
C SER A 65 -21.90 8.17 4.83
N GLN A 66 -22.05 7.93 3.53
CA GLN A 66 -21.27 6.94 2.81
C GLN A 66 -19.79 7.32 2.72
N LEU A 67 -19.48 8.59 2.52
CA LEU A 67 -18.13 9.13 2.53
C LEU A 67 -17.47 8.92 3.89
N ASP A 68 -18.18 9.16 4.99
CA ASP A 68 -17.68 8.95 6.34
C ASP A 68 -17.34 7.49 6.60
N SER A 69 -18.18 6.56 6.15
CA SER A 69 -17.89 5.12 6.22
C SER A 69 -16.63 4.75 5.45
N SER A 70 -16.46 5.28 4.23
CA SER A 70 -15.27 5.04 3.41
C SER A 70 -14.02 5.66 4.01
N ARG A 71 -14.12 6.84 4.62
CA ARG A 71 -13.02 7.48 5.37
C ARG A 71 -12.56 6.61 6.53
N GLU A 72 -13.49 6.03 7.26
CA GLU A 72 -13.17 5.13 8.36
C GLU A 72 -12.49 3.86 7.86
N GLU A 73 -12.96 3.26 6.77
CA GLU A 73 -12.31 2.10 6.15
C GLU A 73 -10.87 2.40 5.72
N VAL A 74 -10.63 3.55 5.12
CA VAL A 74 -9.28 4.00 4.74
C VAL A 74 -8.39 4.12 5.96
N SER A 75 -8.89 4.74 7.03
CA SER A 75 -8.17 4.91 8.28
C SER A 75 -7.78 3.58 8.92
N GLN A 76 -8.71 2.63 8.96
CA GLN A 76 -8.47 1.28 9.48
C GLN A 76 -7.46 0.51 8.62
N LEU A 77 -7.53 0.66 7.30
CA LEU A 77 -6.62 0.01 6.39
C LEU A 77 -5.18 0.53 6.56
N ILE A 78 -5.01 1.84 6.74
CA ILE A 78 -3.71 2.44 7.05
C ILE A 78 -3.13 1.83 8.33
N GLU A 79 -3.92 1.70 9.38
CA GLU A 79 -3.49 1.08 10.62
C GLU A 79 -3.09 -0.38 10.45
N ARG A 80 -3.85 -1.14 9.68
CA ARG A 80 -3.53 -2.54 9.38
C ARG A 80 -2.23 -2.67 8.59
N ILE A 81 -2.01 -1.81 7.60
CA ILE A 81 -0.75 -1.79 6.83
C ILE A 81 0.43 -1.51 7.75
N LYS A 82 0.32 -0.53 8.63
CA LYS A 82 1.38 -0.18 9.58
C LYS A 82 1.75 -1.34 10.50
N LYS A 83 0.77 -2.13 10.93
CA LYS A 83 0.96 -3.27 11.83
C LYS A 83 1.43 -4.53 11.12
N THR A 84 1.30 -4.62 9.80
CA THR A 84 1.66 -5.80 9.02
C THR A 84 3.11 -5.69 8.56
N GLU A 85 3.88 -6.77 8.73
CA GLU A 85 5.25 -6.82 8.24
C GLU A 85 5.29 -6.79 6.71
N ALA A 86 6.26 -6.04 6.15
CA ALA A 86 6.43 -5.90 4.71
C ALA A 86 6.69 -7.23 4.01
N THR A 87 7.24 -8.22 4.72
CA THR A 87 7.48 -9.57 4.22
C THR A 87 6.22 -10.39 4.01
N ASN A 88 5.09 -9.98 4.58
CA ASN A 88 3.81 -10.63 4.39
C ASN A 88 3.17 -10.19 3.05
N ARG A 89 3.66 -10.77 1.95
CA ARG A 89 3.26 -10.43 0.59
C ARG A 89 1.77 -10.66 0.32
N SER A 90 1.21 -11.71 0.89
CA SER A 90 -0.21 -12.03 0.73
C SER A 90 -1.09 -10.90 1.28
N LYS A 91 -0.77 -10.40 2.46
CA LYS A 91 -1.45 -9.27 3.09
C LYS A 91 -1.23 -7.98 2.32
N MET A 92 0.00 -7.71 1.87
CA MET A 92 0.31 -6.51 1.10
C MET A 92 -0.46 -6.46 -0.23
N ARG A 93 -0.59 -7.58 -0.93
CA ARG A 93 -1.40 -7.68 -2.15
C ARG A 93 -2.88 -7.46 -1.88
N GLN A 94 -3.37 -7.98 -0.78
CA GLN A 94 -4.75 -7.76 -0.35
C GLN A 94 -5.01 -6.27 -0.10
N TYR A 95 -4.10 -5.58 0.57
CA TYR A 95 -4.20 -4.14 0.81
C TYR A 95 -4.13 -3.32 -0.46
N GLU A 96 -3.30 -3.72 -1.44
CA GLU A 96 -3.28 -3.07 -2.77
C GLU A 96 -4.62 -3.19 -3.49
N LYS A 97 -5.27 -4.34 -3.42
CA LYS A 97 -6.61 -4.54 -3.97
C LYS A 97 -7.64 -3.66 -3.28
N GLU A 98 -7.60 -3.60 -1.96
CA GLU A 98 -8.50 -2.75 -1.19
C GLU A 98 -8.28 -1.27 -1.49
N LEU A 99 -7.04 -0.84 -1.67
CA LEU A 99 -6.70 0.50 -2.14
C LEU A 99 -7.35 0.80 -3.49
N GLY A 100 -7.22 -0.11 -4.46
CA GLY A 100 -7.84 0.01 -5.77
C GLY A 100 -9.35 0.11 -5.70
N THR A 101 -9.98 -0.68 -4.85
CA THR A 101 -11.42 -0.66 -4.61
C THR A 101 -11.87 0.69 -4.02
N LEU A 102 -11.16 1.17 -3.00
CA LEU A 102 -11.46 2.46 -2.37
C LEU A 102 -11.27 3.64 -3.33
N ARG A 103 -10.27 3.59 -4.20
CA ARG A 103 -10.10 4.59 -5.27
C ARG A 103 -11.26 4.59 -6.25
N SER A 104 -11.72 3.41 -6.63
CA SER A 104 -12.87 3.25 -7.53
C SER A 104 -14.15 3.80 -6.90
N ILE A 105 -14.37 3.51 -5.62
CA ILE A 105 -15.48 4.05 -4.85
C ILE A 105 -15.41 5.58 -4.79
N MET A 106 -14.22 6.12 -4.53
CA MET A 106 -14.01 7.58 -4.51
C MET A 106 -14.38 8.23 -5.86
N ARG A 107 -13.94 7.64 -6.97
CA ARG A 107 -14.29 8.12 -8.31
C ARG A 107 -15.80 8.13 -8.52
N ASN A 108 -16.50 7.09 -8.05
CA ASN A 108 -17.96 7.04 -8.12
C ASN A 108 -18.61 8.17 -7.33
N TYR A 109 -18.10 8.46 -6.13
CA TYR A 109 -18.60 9.60 -5.34
C TYR A 109 -18.37 10.93 -6.03
N ILE A 110 -17.21 11.13 -6.64
CA ILE A 110 -16.91 12.36 -7.41
C ILE A 110 -17.89 12.53 -8.55
N VAL A 111 -18.15 11.47 -9.32
CA VAL A 111 -19.12 11.48 -10.42
C VAL A 111 -20.54 11.77 -9.89
N GLN A 112 -20.96 11.16 -8.80
CA GLN A 112 -22.28 11.40 -8.20
C GLN A 112 -22.42 12.85 -7.72
N ILE A 113 -21.42 13.38 -7.03
CA ILE A 113 -21.41 14.75 -6.53
C ILE A 113 -21.48 15.75 -7.70
N ASP A 114 -20.66 15.54 -8.74
CA ASP A 114 -20.67 16.39 -9.93
C ASP A 114 -21.98 16.33 -10.66
N SER A 115 -22.58 15.16 -10.82
CA SER A 115 -23.88 14.97 -11.46
C SER A 115 -24.99 15.68 -10.69
N LEU A 116 -24.99 15.56 -9.36
CA LEU A 116 -25.98 16.22 -8.51
C LEU A 116 -25.80 17.73 -8.52
N ASN A 117 -24.57 18.23 -8.50
CA ASN A 117 -24.29 19.66 -8.60
C ASN A 117 -24.72 20.23 -9.95
N THR A 118 -24.48 19.51 -11.03
CA THR A 118 -24.92 19.92 -12.38
C THR A 118 -26.44 19.94 -12.48
N LEU A 119 -27.10 18.90 -11.96
CA LEU A 119 -28.57 18.85 -11.94
C LEU A 119 -29.16 20.00 -11.11
N ASN A 120 -28.59 20.28 -9.96
CA ASN A 120 -29.02 21.34 -9.06
C ASN A 120 -28.90 22.73 -9.74
N LYS A 121 -27.80 22.99 -10.42
CA LYS A 121 -27.59 24.21 -11.21
C LYS A 121 -28.62 24.32 -12.33
N LYS A 122 -28.91 23.25 -13.02
CA LYS A 122 -29.92 23.21 -14.09
C LYS A 122 -31.31 23.50 -13.57
N LEU A 123 -31.69 22.87 -12.46
CA LEU A 123 -33.00 23.12 -11.83
C LEU A 123 -33.14 24.55 -11.33
N THR A 124 -32.08 25.13 -10.78
CA THR A 124 -32.06 26.53 -10.35
C THR A 124 -32.20 27.48 -11.52
N ALA A 125 -31.54 27.22 -12.64
CA ALA A 125 -31.63 27.98 -13.85
C ALA A 125 -33.04 27.90 -14.48
N ASP A 126 -33.64 26.70 -14.50
CA ASP A 126 -35.00 26.48 -15.04
C ASP A 126 -36.07 27.11 -14.14
N ALA A 127 -35.82 27.23 -12.83
CA ALA A 127 -36.73 27.89 -11.89
C ALA A 127 -36.67 29.43 -11.90
N ALA A 128 -35.59 29.96 -12.45
CA ALA A 128 -35.44 31.42 -12.61
C ALA A 128 -36.09 31.89 -13.90
#